data_d6d1d3fb29ca883958b2458954cbf048
#
_entry.id   d6d1d3fb29ca883958b2458954cbf048
#
_cell.length_a   1.000
_cell.length_b   1.000
_cell.length_c   1.000
_cell.angle_alpha   90.00
_cell.angle_beta   90.00
_cell.angle_gamma   90.00
#
_symmetry.space_group_name_H-M   'P 1'
#
loop_
_entity.id
_entity.type
_entity.pdbx_description
1 polymer ?
#
loop_
_entity_poly.entity_id
_entity_poly.type
_entity_poly.pdbx_seq_one_letter_code
_entity_poly.pdbx_strand_id
1 'polypeptide(L)'
;MSMGPDSSGRAVFQLVKNPLFLKKMVRTGAGRLYGWRTALYGTLLPSPMIALSFPNLVKDILSDGHDAEFHAWDHRRWQDELPARPYGWIENWFKRGVEAYRGMAGREPSSFGAPAWLIDERALEIAAKYPFHYLSCTRATEPFVHDIPGLLEIPSDLPCFEEIGIDDGVSRILRILEDGQTHILPVHAEAEGGIWSRHFEDLLRGALQMNYRILPLSKIREILVQSEWPVRRHRMELLPGRSQPCAV
;
A
#
# COMPACT_ATOMS: atom_id res chain seq x y z
N MET A 1 5.07 1.64 6.13
CA MET A 1 5.10 0.57 7.17
C MET A 1 3.85 0.61 8.01
N SER A 2 3.31 -0.55 8.39
CA SER A 2 2.24 -0.68 9.38
C SER A 2 2.84 -0.70 10.77
N MET A 3 2.46 0.27 11.60
CA MET A 3 3.08 0.50 12.92
C MET A 3 2.41 -0.31 14.04
N GLY A 4 1.11 -0.44 13.96
CA GLY A 4 0.27 -1.00 15.02
C GLY A 4 -0.02 -2.50 14.88
N PRO A 5 -1.14 -2.96 15.44
CA PRO A 5 -1.45 -4.37 15.56
C PRO A 5 -1.78 -5.02 14.21
N ASP A 6 -1.36 -6.27 14.05
CA ASP A 6 -1.82 -7.14 12.98
C ASP A 6 -3.22 -7.69 13.31
N SER A 7 -4.24 -7.10 12.75
CA SER A 7 -5.63 -7.51 12.91
C SER A 7 -6.13 -8.38 11.73
N SER A 8 -5.22 -9.06 11.02
CA SER A 8 -5.54 -9.80 9.78
C SER A 8 -6.61 -10.86 9.94
N GLY A 9 -6.71 -11.51 11.10
CA GLY A 9 -7.74 -12.51 11.39
C GLY A 9 -9.18 -11.95 11.30
N ARG A 10 -9.36 -10.64 11.46
CA ARG A 10 -10.66 -9.99 11.24
C ARG A 10 -11.18 -10.14 9.80
N ALA A 11 -10.30 -10.53 8.86
CA ALA A 11 -10.69 -10.84 7.49
C ALA A 11 -11.76 -11.93 7.40
N VAL A 12 -11.88 -12.81 8.41
CA VAL A 12 -12.93 -13.84 8.49
C VAL A 12 -14.33 -13.22 8.37
N PHE A 13 -14.55 -12.02 8.90
CA PHE A 13 -15.85 -11.34 8.79
C PHE A 13 -16.17 -10.92 7.36
N GLN A 14 -15.16 -10.71 6.51
CA GLN A 14 -15.35 -10.39 5.09
C GLN A 14 -15.70 -11.63 4.27
N LEU A 15 -15.27 -12.83 4.67
CA LEU A 15 -15.63 -14.08 4.00
C LEU A 15 -17.15 -14.29 3.96
N VAL A 16 -17.84 -13.87 5.03
CA VAL A 16 -19.30 -13.98 5.14
C VAL A 16 -20.02 -12.83 4.40
N LYS A 17 -19.43 -11.63 4.41
CA LYS A 17 -20.09 -10.42 3.91
C LYS A 17 -19.83 -10.14 2.44
N ASN A 18 -18.74 -10.64 1.88
CA ASN A 18 -18.27 -10.27 0.54
C ASN A 18 -17.85 -11.50 -0.29
N PRO A 19 -18.72 -11.99 -1.20
CA PRO A 19 -18.41 -13.13 -2.06
C PRO A 19 -17.17 -12.93 -2.95
N LEU A 20 -16.89 -11.69 -3.37
CA LEU A 20 -15.69 -11.38 -4.15
C LEU A 20 -14.42 -11.55 -3.33
N PHE A 21 -14.49 -11.27 -2.03
CA PHE A 21 -13.39 -11.51 -1.12
C PHE A 21 -13.08 -12.99 -0.99
N LEU A 22 -14.09 -13.83 -0.83
CA LEU A 22 -13.90 -15.30 -0.80
C LEU A 22 -13.25 -15.79 -2.11
N LYS A 23 -13.74 -15.34 -3.26
CA LYS A 23 -13.17 -15.66 -4.57
C LYS A 23 -11.70 -15.24 -4.68
N LYS A 24 -11.36 -14.04 -4.19
CA LYS A 24 -9.97 -13.56 -4.10
C LYS A 24 -9.12 -14.51 -3.24
N MET A 25 -9.56 -14.85 -2.03
CA MET A 25 -8.82 -15.69 -1.08
C MET A 25 -8.51 -17.09 -1.64
N VAL A 26 -9.47 -17.68 -2.37
CA VAL A 26 -9.26 -18.97 -3.05
C VAL A 26 -8.25 -18.82 -4.19
N ARG A 27 -8.40 -17.80 -5.05
CA ARG A 27 -7.52 -17.57 -6.19
C ARG A 27 -6.05 -17.33 -5.76
N THR A 28 -5.84 -16.56 -4.70
CA THR A 28 -4.49 -16.22 -4.22
C THR A 28 -3.87 -17.30 -3.33
N GLY A 29 -4.60 -18.35 -2.99
CA GLY A 29 -4.10 -19.37 -2.05
C GLY A 29 -3.77 -18.79 -0.67
N ALA A 30 -4.60 -17.88 -0.18
CA ALA A 30 -4.33 -17.05 0.99
C ALA A 30 -3.92 -17.84 2.26
N GLY A 31 -4.42 -19.07 2.44
CA GLY A 31 -4.00 -19.93 3.56
C GLY A 31 -2.50 -20.30 3.52
N ARG A 32 -1.91 -20.40 2.31
CA ARG A 32 -0.46 -20.62 2.14
C ARG A 32 0.32 -19.30 2.22
N LEU A 33 -0.29 -18.21 1.76
CA LEU A 33 0.33 -16.88 1.73
C LEU A 33 0.54 -16.32 3.14
N TYR A 34 -0.51 -16.33 3.98
CA TYR A 34 -0.51 -15.67 5.29
C TYR A 34 -0.25 -16.62 6.46
N GLY A 35 -0.48 -17.90 6.29
CA GLY A 35 -0.38 -18.91 7.34
C GLY A 35 -1.54 -18.85 8.35
N TRP A 36 -1.73 -19.93 9.11
CA TRP A 36 -2.86 -20.09 10.03
C TRP A 36 -2.83 -19.17 11.25
N ARG A 37 -1.63 -18.82 11.73
CA ARG A 37 -1.49 -17.92 12.91
C ARG A 37 -1.98 -16.52 12.58
N THR A 38 -1.57 -15.96 11.43
CA THR A 38 -2.01 -14.66 10.94
C THR A 38 -3.52 -14.60 10.75
N ALA A 39 -4.12 -15.71 10.27
CA ALA A 39 -5.57 -15.81 10.13
C ALA A 39 -6.34 -15.77 11.48
N LEU A 40 -5.66 -15.88 12.61
CA LEU A 40 -6.25 -15.82 13.95
C LEU A 40 -5.94 -14.52 14.70
N TYR A 41 -5.01 -13.70 14.22
CA TYR A 41 -4.63 -12.45 14.89
C TYR A 41 -5.79 -11.44 14.95
N GLY A 42 -6.01 -10.89 16.13
CA GLY A 42 -7.12 -9.95 16.38
C GLY A 42 -8.51 -10.58 16.47
N THR A 43 -8.57 -11.93 16.51
CA THR A 43 -9.78 -12.72 16.80
C THR A 43 -9.51 -13.71 17.93
N LEU A 44 -8.94 -14.86 17.66
CA LEU A 44 -8.63 -15.90 18.65
C LEU A 44 -7.23 -15.75 19.27
N LEU A 45 -6.31 -15.09 18.58
CA LEU A 45 -4.98 -14.80 19.08
C LEU A 45 -4.78 -13.29 19.23
N PRO A 46 -3.98 -12.85 20.24
CA PRO A 46 -3.56 -11.46 20.35
C PRO A 46 -2.87 -10.97 19.07
N SER A 47 -3.15 -9.74 18.67
CA SER A 47 -2.49 -9.09 17.55
C SER A 47 -1.06 -8.70 17.91
N PRO A 48 -0.01 -9.23 17.25
CA PRO A 48 1.33 -8.71 17.41
C PRO A 48 1.40 -7.30 16.81
N MET A 49 2.31 -6.47 17.34
CA MET A 49 2.64 -5.19 16.71
C MET A 49 3.53 -5.46 15.49
N ILE A 50 3.23 -4.84 14.34
CA ILE A 50 3.95 -5.16 13.11
C ILE A 50 5.36 -4.55 13.14
N ALA A 51 5.55 -3.32 12.68
CA ALA A 51 6.89 -2.72 12.60
C ALA A 51 7.59 -2.58 13.96
N LEU A 52 6.82 -2.27 15.02
CA LEU A 52 7.38 -2.11 16.37
C LEU A 52 7.98 -3.39 16.96
N SER A 53 7.62 -4.57 16.44
CA SER A 53 8.23 -5.85 16.84
C SER A 53 9.57 -6.10 16.16
N PHE A 54 9.91 -5.35 15.09
CA PHE A 54 11.10 -5.58 14.28
C PHE A 54 11.91 -4.31 14.02
N PRO A 55 12.34 -3.56 15.06
CA PRO A 55 13.00 -2.27 14.88
C PRO A 55 14.34 -2.38 14.14
N ASN A 56 15.06 -3.49 14.27
CA ASN A 56 16.32 -3.70 13.57
C ASN A 56 16.09 -3.90 12.06
N LEU A 57 15.05 -4.67 11.67
CA LEU A 57 14.70 -4.84 10.27
C LEU A 57 14.38 -3.50 9.59
N VAL A 58 13.70 -2.60 10.30
CA VAL A 58 13.42 -1.26 9.77
C VAL A 58 14.70 -0.45 9.58
N LYS A 59 15.65 -0.55 10.52
CA LYS A 59 16.96 0.10 10.37
C LYS A 59 17.75 -0.46 9.20
N ASP A 60 17.73 -1.79 9.01
CA ASP A 60 18.40 -2.44 7.89
C ASP A 60 17.80 -1.96 6.55
N ILE A 61 16.48 -1.93 6.41
CA ILE A 61 15.78 -1.40 5.21
C ILE A 61 16.23 0.03 4.90
N LEU A 62 16.31 0.90 5.92
CA LEU A 62 16.76 2.28 5.75
C LEU A 62 18.24 2.37 5.39
N SER A 63 19.10 1.54 6.00
CA SER A 63 20.54 1.51 5.72
C SER A 63 20.89 1.02 4.33
N ASP A 64 20.02 0.17 3.77
CA ASP A 64 20.14 -0.35 2.39
C ASP A 64 19.63 0.65 1.33
N GLY A 65 19.23 1.85 1.77
CA GLY A 65 18.83 2.94 0.86
C GLY A 65 17.38 2.87 0.38
N HIS A 66 16.54 2.05 1.03
CA HIS A 66 15.12 1.99 0.76
C HIS A 66 14.32 3.02 1.57
N ASP A 67 13.18 3.46 1.05
CA ASP A 67 12.23 4.25 1.82
C ASP A 67 11.42 3.35 2.76
N ALA A 68 11.33 3.74 4.01
CA ALA A 68 10.49 3.08 5.00
C ALA A 68 9.54 4.12 5.60
N GLU A 69 8.40 4.33 4.96
CA GLU A 69 7.45 5.42 5.26
C GLU A 69 6.17 4.93 5.94
N PHE A 70 5.34 5.87 6.40
CA PHE A 70 4.11 5.57 7.12
C PHE A 70 3.03 5.01 6.17
N HIS A 71 2.42 3.88 6.55
CA HIS A 71 1.34 3.24 5.81
C HIS A 71 0.09 3.06 6.66
N ALA A 72 0.24 2.56 7.89
CA ALA A 72 -0.91 2.28 8.74
C ALA A 72 -0.59 2.31 10.22
N TRP A 73 -1.60 2.68 11.05
CA TRP A 73 -1.64 2.22 12.43
C TRP A 73 -2.18 0.79 12.49
N ASP A 74 -3.39 0.55 12.02
CA ASP A 74 -4.00 -0.78 11.90
C ASP A 74 -4.57 -0.91 10.50
N HIS A 75 -3.85 -1.63 9.64
CA HIS A 75 -4.15 -1.79 8.23
C HIS A 75 -5.54 -2.42 8.02
N ARG A 76 -5.83 -3.51 8.74
CA ARG A 76 -7.06 -4.26 8.55
C ARG A 76 -8.28 -3.46 8.99
N ARG A 77 -8.21 -2.80 10.14
CA ARG A 77 -9.31 -1.96 10.63
C ARG A 77 -9.55 -0.75 9.74
N TRP A 78 -8.50 -0.14 9.19
CA TRP A 78 -8.67 0.91 8.19
C TRP A 78 -9.51 0.42 7.02
N GLN A 79 -9.12 -0.67 6.44
CA GLN A 79 -9.77 -1.26 5.27
C GLN A 79 -11.22 -1.66 5.53
N ASP A 80 -11.52 -2.17 6.72
CA ASP A 80 -12.87 -2.63 7.07
C ASP A 80 -13.79 -1.53 7.53
N GLU A 81 -13.25 -0.46 8.13
CA GLU A 81 -14.04 0.42 8.98
C GLU A 81 -14.05 1.88 8.51
N LEU A 82 -13.07 2.36 7.73
CA LEU A 82 -12.92 3.76 7.36
C LEU A 82 -14.23 4.43 6.91
N PRO A 83 -15.03 3.86 5.98
CA PRO A 83 -16.22 4.55 5.49
C PRO A 83 -17.27 4.84 6.57
N ALA A 84 -17.32 3.99 7.60
CA ALA A 84 -18.31 4.08 8.68
C ALA A 84 -17.79 4.81 9.92
N ARG A 85 -16.53 5.20 9.97
CA ARG A 85 -15.93 5.80 11.16
C ARG A 85 -16.02 7.33 11.15
N PRO A 86 -16.23 7.97 12.32
CA PRO A 86 -16.24 9.42 12.42
C PRO A 86 -14.82 10.00 12.27
N TYR A 87 -14.77 11.29 11.97
CA TYR A 87 -13.52 12.08 11.81
C TYR A 87 -12.52 11.86 12.95
N GLY A 88 -12.95 11.94 14.19
CA GLY A 88 -12.07 11.76 15.36
C GLY A 88 -11.45 10.37 15.47
N TRP A 89 -12.08 9.33 14.90
CA TRP A 89 -11.46 8.01 14.82
C TRP A 89 -10.30 8.01 13.82
N ILE A 90 -10.48 8.65 12.66
CA ILE A 90 -9.45 8.76 11.63
C ILE A 90 -8.27 9.59 12.18
N GLU A 91 -8.55 10.72 12.82
CA GLU A 91 -7.53 11.57 13.45
C GLU A 91 -6.71 10.82 14.51
N ASN A 92 -7.37 10.07 15.40
CA ASN A 92 -6.66 9.26 16.38
C ASN A 92 -5.85 8.12 15.74
N TRP A 93 -6.33 7.55 14.63
CA TRP A 93 -5.61 6.53 13.89
C TRP A 93 -4.29 7.09 13.29
N PHE A 94 -4.34 8.26 12.65
CA PHE A 94 -3.15 8.96 12.16
C PHE A 94 -2.20 9.32 13.31
N LYS A 95 -2.73 9.94 14.37
CA LYS A 95 -1.94 10.33 15.53
C LYS A 95 -1.13 9.17 16.08
N ARG A 96 -1.79 8.06 16.39
CA ARG A 96 -1.13 6.86 16.93
C ARG A 96 -0.09 6.28 15.98
N GLY A 97 -0.40 6.23 14.69
CA GLY A 97 0.49 5.70 13.67
C GLY A 97 1.74 6.56 13.48
N VAL A 98 1.56 7.87 13.37
CA VAL A 98 2.68 8.82 13.18
C VAL A 98 3.54 8.94 14.45
N GLU A 99 2.92 8.96 15.64
CA GLU A 99 3.69 8.94 16.91
C GLU A 99 4.55 7.68 17.04
N ALA A 100 3.99 6.51 16.71
CA ALA A 100 4.73 5.25 16.72
C ALA A 100 5.86 5.24 15.67
N TYR A 101 5.58 5.76 14.47
CA TYR A 101 6.60 5.92 13.42
C TYR A 101 7.75 6.82 13.89
N ARG A 102 7.40 7.99 14.42
CA ARG A 102 8.38 8.97 14.94
C ARG A 102 9.26 8.36 16.04
N GLY A 103 8.65 7.62 16.98
CA GLY A 103 9.37 6.93 18.04
C GLY A 103 10.34 5.86 17.53
N MET A 104 10.02 5.20 16.42
CA MET A 104 10.85 4.14 15.85
C MET A 104 11.88 4.67 14.86
N ALA A 105 11.49 5.56 13.95
CA ALA A 105 12.34 6.07 12.87
C ALA A 105 13.19 7.28 13.28
N GLY A 106 12.89 7.93 14.43
CA GLY A 106 13.58 9.13 14.91
C GLY A 106 13.34 10.38 14.05
N ARG A 107 12.36 10.32 13.12
CA ARG A 107 12.00 11.42 12.21
C ARG A 107 10.52 11.42 11.91
N GLU A 108 10.02 12.51 11.32
CA GLU A 108 8.68 12.54 10.75
C GLU A 108 8.58 11.66 9.49
N PRO A 109 7.44 11.03 9.23
CA PRO A 109 7.19 10.38 7.96
C PRO A 109 7.05 11.44 6.86
N SER A 110 7.69 11.21 5.71
CA SER A 110 7.66 12.13 4.57
C SER A 110 6.54 11.81 3.58
N SER A 111 5.92 10.66 3.70
CA SER A 111 4.80 10.25 2.84
C SER A 111 3.82 9.33 3.56
N PHE A 112 2.64 9.24 2.99
CA PHE A 112 1.59 8.32 3.42
C PHE A 112 1.05 7.54 2.23
N GLY A 113 0.97 6.22 2.37
CA GLY A 113 0.27 5.34 1.45
C GLY A 113 -0.96 4.75 2.14
N ALA A 114 -2.15 4.92 1.56
CA ALA A 114 -3.38 4.45 2.19
C ALA A 114 -3.55 2.93 2.09
N PRO A 115 -3.88 2.23 3.19
CA PRO A 115 -4.20 0.81 3.15
C PRO A 115 -5.27 0.48 2.12
N ALA A 116 -4.98 -0.50 1.25
CA ALA A 116 -5.84 -0.97 0.18
C ALA A 116 -6.29 0.14 -0.81
N TRP A 117 -5.54 1.25 -0.88
CA TRP A 117 -5.93 2.46 -1.64
C TRP A 117 -7.32 2.97 -1.27
N LEU A 118 -7.68 2.81 -0.01
CA LEU A 118 -8.93 3.30 0.54
C LEU A 118 -8.66 4.61 1.27
N ILE A 119 -9.16 5.71 0.70
CA ILE A 119 -9.03 7.05 1.27
C ILE A 119 -10.31 7.85 0.99
N ASP A 120 -10.63 8.80 1.84
CA ASP A 120 -11.70 9.74 1.65
C ASP A 120 -11.27 11.18 1.99
N GLU A 121 -12.12 12.16 1.72
CA GLU A 121 -11.82 13.58 1.94
C GLU A 121 -11.42 13.88 3.40
N ARG A 122 -12.05 13.23 4.37
CA ARG A 122 -11.74 13.38 5.80
C ARG A 122 -10.31 12.92 6.12
N ALA A 123 -9.89 11.82 5.53
CA ALA A 123 -8.54 11.29 5.70
C ALA A 123 -7.51 12.19 5.01
N LEU A 124 -7.84 12.77 3.86
CA LEU A 124 -6.99 13.76 3.16
C LEU A 124 -6.84 15.05 3.98
N GLU A 125 -7.93 15.59 4.54
CA GLU A 125 -7.88 16.76 5.44
C GLU A 125 -7.00 16.51 6.68
N ILE A 126 -7.05 15.29 7.23
CA ILE A 126 -6.19 14.92 8.36
C ILE A 126 -4.75 14.75 7.89
N ALA A 127 -4.49 14.13 6.76
CA ALA A 127 -3.16 13.98 6.19
C ALA A 127 -2.48 15.35 5.96
N ALA A 128 -3.26 16.37 5.60
CA ALA A 128 -2.78 17.76 5.46
C ALA A 128 -2.18 18.36 6.75
N LYS A 129 -2.50 17.81 7.91
CA LYS A 129 -1.96 18.26 9.20
C LYS A 129 -0.56 17.71 9.51
N TYR A 130 -0.07 16.79 8.68
CA TYR A 130 1.23 16.15 8.84
C TYR A 130 2.22 16.61 7.77
N PRO A 131 3.52 16.53 8.02
CA PRO A 131 4.53 17.03 7.09
C PRO A 131 4.82 16.08 5.93
N PHE A 132 3.75 15.51 5.34
CA PHE A 132 3.89 14.68 4.16
C PHE A 132 4.26 15.54 2.94
N HIS A 133 5.21 15.08 2.15
CA HIS A 133 5.66 15.72 0.92
C HIS A 133 4.90 15.21 -0.31
N TYR A 134 4.35 14.00 -0.23
CA TYR A 134 3.53 13.37 -1.26
C TYR A 134 2.67 12.25 -0.65
N LEU A 135 1.68 11.83 -1.39
CA LEU A 135 0.83 10.70 -1.07
C LEU A 135 1.00 9.58 -2.12
N SER A 136 0.71 8.34 -1.74
CA SER A 136 0.58 7.19 -2.65
C SER A 136 -0.65 6.37 -2.21
N CYS A 137 -1.80 6.96 -2.46
CA CYS A 137 -3.09 6.52 -1.91
C CYS A 137 -4.06 6.04 -2.97
N THR A 138 -3.69 6.11 -4.27
CA THR A 138 -4.61 5.83 -5.37
C THR A 138 -4.05 4.83 -6.38
N ARG A 139 -4.94 4.33 -7.23
CA ARG A 139 -4.68 3.48 -8.41
C ARG A 139 -4.96 4.25 -9.70
N ALA A 140 -4.71 5.56 -9.68
CA ALA A 140 -4.79 6.38 -10.88
C ALA A 140 -3.68 5.99 -11.88
N THR A 141 -3.84 6.35 -13.14
CA THR A 141 -2.87 6.05 -14.20
C THR A 141 -1.77 7.08 -14.32
N GLU A 142 -1.98 8.27 -13.75
CA GLU A 142 -1.04 9.40 -13.84
C GLU A 142 -0.96 10.14 -12.50
N PRO A 143 0.21 10.76 -12.19
CA PRO A 143 0.34 11.63 -11.05
C PRO A 143 -0.64 12.81 -11.13
N PHE A 144 -1.05 13.33 -9.98
CA PHE A 144 -1.90 14.50 -9.87
C PHE A 144 -1.72 15.19 -8.51
N VAL A 145 -2.26 16.37 -8.35
CA VAL A 145 -2.32 17.05 -7.06
C VAL A 145 -3.73 16.92 -6.50
N HIS A 146 -3.85 16.43 -5.28
CA HIS A 146 -5.14 16.46 -4.59
C HIS A 146 -5.60 17.90 -4.37
N ASP A 147 -6.86 18.23 -4.66
CA ASP A 147 -7.43 19.55 -4.40
C ASP A 147 -7.39 19.93 -2.90
N ILE A 148 -7.53 18.94 -2.04
CA ILE A 148 -7.24 18.99 -0.60
C ILE A 148 -6.42 17.73 -0.30
N PRO A 149 -5.23 17.83 0.23
CA PRO A 149 -4.50 18.98 0.83
C PRO A 149 -3.57 19.76 -0.11
N GLY A 150 -3.65 19.61 -1.40
CA GLY A 150 -2.68 20.22 -2.33
C GLY A 150 -1.36 19.46 -2.42
N LEU A 151 -1.35 18.16 -2.04
CA LEU A 151 -0.18 17.29 -2.10
C LEU A 151 -0.16 16.49 -3.40
N LEU A 152 1.06 16.29 -3.90
CA LEU A 152 1.29 15.40 -5.04
C LEU A 152 0.87 13.97 -4.68
N GLU A 153 0.04 13.38 -5.51
CA GLU A 153 -0.26 11.95 -5.51
C GLU A 153 0.68 11.24 -6.49
N ILE A 154 1.36 10.20 -6.02
CA ILE A 154 2.13 9.27 -6.84
C ILE A 154 1.37 7.94 -6.83
N PRO A 155 0.49 7.70 -7.80
CA PRO A 155 -0.38 6.54 -7.80
C PRO A 155 0.37 5.25 -8.11
N SER A 156 -0.18 4.11 -7.68
CA SER A 156 0.27 2.80 -8.12
C SER A 156 -0.51 2.40 -9.38
N ASP A 157 0.06 2.64 -10.54
CA ASP A 157 -0.59 2.45 -11.84
C ASP A 157 -0.49 1.02 -12.37
N LEU A 158 0.57 0.27 -12.03
CA LEU A 158 0.72 -1.13 -12.44
C LEU A 158 -0.18 -2.07 -11.60
N PRO A 159 -0.67 -3.16 -12.20
CA PRO A 159 -1.38 -4.19 -11.45
C PRO A 159 -0.40 -5.01 -10.59
N CYS A 160 -0.83 -5.44 -9.39
CA CYS A 160 -0.08 -6.40 -8.59
C CYS A 160 -0.43 -7.86 -8.99
N PHE A 161 0.43 -8.81 -8.61
CA PHE A 161 0.19 -10.24 -8.90
C PHE A 161 -1.12 -10.76 -8.28
N GLU A 162 -1.55 -10.23 -7.15
CA GLU A 162 -2.83 -10.59 -6.55
C GLU A 162 -4.03 -10.24 -7.43
N GLU A 163 -3.92 -9.23 -8.29
CA GLU A 163 -5.00 -8.79 -9.18
C GLU A 163 -5.04 -9.59 -10.48
N ILE A 164 -3.86 -9.87 -11.07
CA ILE A 164 -3.75 -10.47 -12.40
C ILE A 164 -3.35 -11.95 -12.39
N GLY A 165 -2.93 -12.49 -11.24
CA GLY A 165 -2.37 -13.85 -11.14
C GLY A 165 -0.90 -13.90 -11.51
N ILE A 166 -0.25 -15.03 -11.20
CA ILE A 166 1.19 -15.22 -11.42
C ILE A 166 1.53 -15.94 -12.73
N ASP A 167 0.60 -16.71 -13.31
CA ASP A 167 0.88 -17.57 -14.46
C ASP A 167 1.41 -16.77 -15.68
N ASP A 168 0.80 -15.61 -15.95
CA ASP A 168 1.21 -14.68 -16.99
C ASP A 168 1.50 -13.26 -16.46
N GLY A 169 1.47 -13.10 -15.15
CA GLY A 169 1.59 -11.79 -14.49
C GLY A 169 2.89 -11.06 -14.84
N VAL A 170 4.02 -11.76 -14.85
CA VAL A 170 5.32 -11.19 -15.24
C VAL A 170 5.28 -10.67 -16.66
N SER A 171 4.84 -11.49 -17.62
CA SER A 171 4.80 -11.10 -19.03
C SER A 171 3.81 -9.95 -19.30
N ARG A 172 2.71 -9.89 -18.55
CA ARG A 172 1.74 -8.79 -18.67
C ARG A 172 2.29 -7.48 -18.18
N ILE A 173 2.98 -7.46 -17.03
CA ILE A 173 3.60 -6.24 -16.51
C ILE A 173 4.74 -5.80 -17.44
N LEU A 174 5.63 -6.72 -17.86
CA LEU A 174 6.71 -6.37 -18.80
C LEU A 174 6.19 -5.78 -20.11
N ARG A 175 5.04 -6.25 -20.61
CA ARG A 175 4.40 -5.68 -21.80
C ARG A 175 3.92 -4.24 -21.57
N ILE A 176 3.44 -3.91 -20.37
CA ILE A 176 3.08 -2.52 -20.04
C ILE A 176 4.34 -1.65 -20.06
N LEU A 177 5.45 -2.15 -19.52
CA LEU A 177 6.72 -1.44 -19.49
C LEU A 177 7.31 -1.16 -20.90
N GLU A 178 6.80 -1.78 -21.98
CA GLU A 178 7.25 -1.50 -23.36
C GLU A 178 6.99 -0.05 -23.79
N ASP A 179 6.11 0.68 -23.08
CA ASP A 179 5.83 2.09 -23.36
C ASP A 179 6.97 3.04 -22.93
N GLY A 180 7.94 2.56 -22.14
CA GLY A 180 9.10 3.31 -21.68
C GLY A 180 8.80 4.42 -20.67
N GLN A 181 7.60 4.44 -20.07
CA GLN A 181 7.19 5.45 -19.11
C GLN A 181 7.61 5.08 -17.68
N THR A 182 7.49 6.04 -16.74
CA THR A 182 7.68 5.78 -15.32
C THR A 182 6.42 5.11 -14.75
N HIS A 183 6.60 3.99 -14.10
CA HIS A 183 5.53 3.21 -13.50
C HIS A 183 5.76 2.93 -12.03
N ILE A 184 4.69 2.78 -11.26
CA ILE A 184 4.72 2.43 -9.84
C ILE A 184 4.06 1.06 -9.65
N LEU A 185 4.87 0.06 -9.32
CA LEU A 185 4.42 -1.30 -9.05
C LEU A 185 4.11 -1.47 -7.56
N PRO A 186 2.86 -1.76 -7.19
CA PRO A 186 2.55 -2.16 -5.82
C PRO A 186 2.93 -3.63 -5.59
N VAL A 187 3.60 -3.88 -4.48
CA VAL A 187 4.02 -5.24 -4.06
C VAL A 187 3.67 -5.46 -2.59
N HIS A 188 3.48 -6.72 -2.21
CA HIS A 188 3.21 -7.14 -0.85
C HIS A 188 4.33 -8.07 -0.37
N ALA A 189 5.00 -7.70 0.70
CA ALA A 189 6.18 -8.42 1.19
C ALA A 189 5.92 -9.92 1.44
N GLU A 190 4.72 -10.26 1.91
CA GLU A 190 4.31 -11.64 2.14
C GLU A 190 4.08 -12.44 0.85
N ALA A 191 3.76 -11.78 -0.24
CA ALA A 191 3.52 -12.40 -1.55
C ALA A 191 4.79 -12.41 -2.40
N GLU A 192 5.22 -11.23 -2.84
CA GLU A 192 6.38 -11.03 -3.70
C GLU A 192 7.71 -11.31 -2.97
N GLY A 193 7.78 -11.09 -1.65
CA GLY A 193 8.91 -11.52 -0.82
C GLY A 193 8.82 -12.95 -0.32
N GLY A 194 7.67 -13.63 -0.53
CA GLY A 194 7.35 -14.97 -0.07
C GLY A 194 7.23 -15.99 -1.20
N ILE A 195 6.03 -16.54 -1.36
CA ILE A 195 5.76 -17.64 -2.30
C ILE A 195 5.90 -17.25 -3.77
N TRP A 196 5.85 -15.97 -4.11
CA TRP A 196 5.98 -15.44 -5.46
C TRP A 196 7.34 -14.76 -5.70
N SER A 197 8.31 -14.95 -4.81
CA SER A 197 9.63 -14.28 -4.88
C SER A 197 10.36 -14.53 -6.21
N ARG A 198 10.27 -15.75 -6.76
CA ARG A 198 10.86 -16.06 -8.06
C ARG A 198 10.24 -15.24 -9.20
N HIS A 199 8.92 -15.15 -9.25
CA HIS A 199 8.23 -14.37 -10.28
C HIS A 199 8.55 -12.87 -10.15
N PHE A 200 8.69 -12.39 -8.91
CA PHE A 200 9.10 -11.01 -8.65
C PHE A 200 10.55 -10.76 -9.08
N GLU A 201 11.46 -11.69 -8.81
CA GLU A 201 12.83 -11.62 -9.31
C GLU A 201 12.90 -11.62 -10.85
N ASP A 202 12.11 -12.46 -11.52
CA ASP A 202 12.03 -12.51 -12.98
C ASP A 202 11.51 -11.19 -13.55
N LEU A 203 10.50 -10.59 -12.91
CA LEU A 203 9.98 -9.26 -13.27
C LEU A 203 11.05 -8.18 -13.14
N LEU A 204 11.77 -8.13 -12.01
CA LEU A 204 12.84 -7.16 -11.79
C LEU A 204 13.96 -7.30 -12.82
N ARG A 205 14.37 -8.55 -13.12
CA ARG A 205 15.38 -8.83 -14.17
C ARG A 205 14.92 -8.38 -15.54
N GLY A 206 13.65 -8.65 -15.89
CA GLY A 206 13.07 -8.21 -17.16
C GLY A 206 13.03 -6.69 -17.27
N ALA A 207 12.61 -5.98 -16.25
CA ALA A 207 12.59 -4.52 -16.22
C ALA A 207 14.01 -3.92 -16.37
N LEU A 208 15.01 -4.50 -15.68
CA LEU A 208 16.40 -4.07 -15.81
C LEU A 208 16.96 -4.33 -17.24
N GLN A 209 16.60 -5.44 -17.88
CA GLN A 209 16.97 -5.73 -19.27
C GLN A 209 16.34 -4.74 -20.28
N MET A 210 15.18 -4.18 -19.93
CA MET A 210 14.53 -3.11 -20.69
C MET A 210 15.09 -1.71 -20.35
N ASN A 211 16.20 -1.62 -19.60
CA ASN A 211 16.87 -0.39 -19.15
C ASN A 211 16.05 0.45 -18.15
N TYR A 212 15.06 -0.13 -17.46
CA TYR A 212 14.41 0.55 -16.35
C TYR A 212 15.35 0.70 -15.16
N ARG A 213 15.23 1.83 -14.48
CA ARG A 213 15.86 2.05 -13.17
C ARG A 213 14.81 1.84 -12.08
N ILE A 214 15.14 1.02 -11.09
CA ILE A 214 14.27 0.78 -9.92
C ILE A 214 14.66 1.79 -8.86
N LEU A 215 13.72 2.66 -8.49
CA LEU A 215 13.97 3.79 -7.58
C LEU A 215 12.93 3.80 -6.46
N PRO A 216 13.30 4.27 -5.25
CA PRO A 216 12.31 4.56 -4.21
C PRO A 216 11.42 5.74 -4.60
N LEU A 217 10.20 5.80 -4.04
CA LEU A 217 9.22 6.83 -4.38
C LEU A 217 9.70 8.25 -4.04
N SER A 218 10.56 8.42 -3.04
CA SER A 218 11.18 9.71 -2.74
C SER A 218 11.97 10.25 -3.95
N LYS A 219 12.69 9.37 -4.67
CA LYS A 219 13.42 9.75 -5.88
C LYS A 219 12.51 10.00 -7.08
N ILE A 220 11.44 9.23 -7.20
CA ILE A 220 10.39 9.52 -8.21
C ILE A 220 9.76 10.89 -7.94
N ARG A 221 9.44 11.20 -6.69
CA ARG A 221 8.93 12.53 -6.32
C ARG A 221 9.87 13.67 -6.75
N GLU A 222 11.19 13.53 -6.53
CA GLU A 222 12.17 14.54 -6.93
C GLU A 222 12.11 14.86 -8.44
N ILE A 223 11.79 13.87 -9.26
CA ILE A 223 11.59 14.02 -10.70
C ILE A 223 10.24 14.67 -11.00
N LEU A 224 9.17 14.17 -10.38
CA LEU A 224 7.80 14.59 -10.68
C LEU A 224 7.50 16.04 -10.26
N VAL A 225 8.10 16.54 -9.19
CA VAL A 225 7.90 17.94 -8.74
C VAL A 225 8.50 18.98 -9.69
N GLN A 226 9.25 18.57 -10.71
CA GLN A 226 9.75 19.46 -11.76
C GLN A 226 8.68 19.75 -12.83
N SER A 227 7.55 19.07 -12.81
CA SER A 227 6.45 19.21 -13.75
C SER A 227 5.19 19.72 -13.05
N GLU A 228 4.31 20.34 -13.81
CA GLU A 228 2.97 20.68 -13.33
C GLU A 228 2.03 19.48 -13.52
N TRP A 229 1.23 19.20 -12.50
CA TRP A 229 0.28 18.12 -12.50
C TRP A 229 -1.15 18.64 -12.34
N PRO A 230 -2.15 18.00 -12.95
CA PRO A 230 -3.53 18.43 -12.82
C PRO A 230 -3.99 18.34 -11.36
N VAL A 231 -4.74 19.33 -10.92
CA VAL A 231 -5.43 19.28 -9.62
C VAL A 231 -6.75 18.58 -9.81
N ARG A 232 -7.00 17.51 -9.04
CA ARG A 232 -8.25 16.75 -9.12
C ARG A 232 -8.61 16.05 -7.82
N ARG A 233 -9.85 15.58 -7.75
CA ARG A 233 -10.33 14.66 -6.71
C ARG A 233 -10.22 13.23 -7.20
N HIS A 234 -9.88 12.33 -6.29
CA HIS A 234 -10.02 10.90 -6.53
C HIS A 234 -11.50 10.50 -6.58
N ARG A 235 -11.77 9.39 -7.22
CA ARG A 235 -13.08 8.70 -7.15
C ARG A 235 -12.88 7.27 -6.72
N MET A 236 -13.92 6.67 -6.14
CA MET A 236 -13.89 5.26 -5.75
C MET A 236 -14.34 4.37 -6.89
N GLU A 237 -13.55 3.38 -7.27
CA GLU A 237 -13.85 2.46 -8.38
C GLU A 237 -13.47 1.02 -8.01
N LEU A 238 -14.28 0.06 -8.46
CA LEU A 238 -13.98 -1.36 -8.33
C LEU A 238 -13.18 -1.83 -9.55
N LEU A 239 -11.87 -1.89 -9.38
CA LEU A 239 -10.97 -2.34 -10.44
C LEU A 239 -10.99 -3.86 -10.62
N PRO A 240 -10.68 -4.37 -11.84
CA PRO A 240 -10.58 -5.80 -12.12
C PRO A 240 -9.63 -6.51 -11.14
N GLY A 241 -10.04 -7.69 -10.67
CA GLY A 241 -9.25 -8.48 -9.72
C GLY A 241 -9.37 -8.08 -8.25
N ARG A 242 -10.00 -6.94 -7.94
CA ARG A 242 -10.20 -6.47 -6.57
C ARG A 242 -11.54 -6.94 -5.99
N SER A 243 -11.61 -7.02 -4.67
CA SER A 243 -12.83 -7.38 -3.94
C SER A 243 -13.54 -6.18 -3.31
N GLN A 244 -12.92 -5.01 -3.34
CA GLN A 244 -13.43 -3.75 -2.78
C GLN A 244 -13.00 -2.58 -3.68
N PRO A 245 -13.82 -1.51 -3.76
CA PRO A 245 -13.42 -0.28 -4.44
C PRO A 245 -12.13 0.30 -3.85
N CYS A 246 -11.38 0.99 -4.67
CA CYS A 246 -10.21 1.76 -4.30
C CYS A 246 -10.25 3.15 -4.94
N ALA A 247 -9.48 4.09 -4.43
CA ALA A 247 -9.33 5.41 -5.01
C ALA A 247 -8.55 5.34 -6.34
N VAL A 248 -9.09 6.06 -7.36
CA VAL A 248 -8.49 6.23 -8.69
C VAL A 248 -8.46 7.68 -9.11
#